data_c500188b6a9e601b8ab659a10c0fddc5
#
_entry.id   c500188b6a9e601b8ab659a10c0fddc5
#
_cell.length_a   1.000
_cell.length_b   1.000
_cell.length_c   1.000
_cell.angle_alpha   90.00
_cell.angle_beta   90.00
_cell.angle_gamma   90.00
#
_symmetry.space_group_name_H-M   'P 1'
#
loop_
_entity.id
_entity.type
_entity.pdbx_description
1 polymer ?
#
loop_
_entity_poly.entity_id
_entity_poly.type
_entity_poly.pdbx_seq_one_letter_code
_entity_poly.pdbx_strand_id
1 'polypeptide(L)'
;MDATTPETMSVPVDPTPDRLESLDDQWVGSPVDDATYDVMMALASKLEGIDTYHVYAQDGNLELWRKIAEDDRRHADLLLAELKTRLAGR
;
A
#
# COMPACT_ATOMS: atom_id res chain seq x y z
N MET A 1 16.09 13.17 -40.85
CA MET A 1 15.77 13.20 -40.37
C MET A 1 15.20 13.27 -39.83
N ASP A 2 15.32 13.33 -39.54
CA ASP A 2 14.83 13.49 -38.79
C ASP A 2 14.13 13.44 -38.23
N ALA A 3 14.21 13.42 -38.20
CA ALA A 3 13.59 13.41 -37.55
C ALA A 3 13.03 13.46 -36.84
N THR A 4 13.16 13.53 -36.90
CA THR A 4 12.77 13.68 -36.13
C THR A 4 12.15 13.53 -35.47
N THR A 5 12.27 13.39 -35.25
CA THR A 5 11.85 13.33 -34.43
C THR A 5 11.38 13.27 -33.63
N PRO A 6 11.59 13.11 -33.33
CA PRO A 6 11.20 12.90 -32.34
C PRO A 6 10.71 13.54 -31.60
N GLU A 7 10.73 13.83 -31.54
CA GLU A 7 10.37 14.47 -30.82
C GLU A 7 9.46 14.48 -30.48
N THR A 8 9.29 14.34 -30.55
CA THR A 8 8.42 14.37 -30.21
C THR A 8 8.11 13.81 -29.42
N MET A 9 8.42 13.25 -29.14
CA MET A 9 8.22 12.71 -28.33
C MET A 9 8.20 13.14 -27.32
N SER A 10 8.59 13.46 -27.06
CA SER A 10 8.73 13.84 -25.98
C SER A 10 7.79 14.44 -25.48
N VAL A 11 7.47 14.68 -25.48
CA VAL A 11 6.78 15.28 -25.02
C VAL A 11 5.89 15.02 -24.59
N PRO A 12 5.57 14.66 -24.51
CA PRO A 12 4.66 14.58 -24.11
C PRO A 12 4.24 14.50 -23.14
N VAL A 13 4.25 14.45 -23.09
CA VAL A 13 4.02 14.17 -22.37
C VAL A 13 3.68 14.65 -21.45
N ASP A 14 3.77 15.01 -21.23
CA ASP A 14 3.67 15.53 -20.17
C ASP A 14 2.48 16.00 -19.84
N PRO A 15 1.78 15.34 -19.24
CA PRO A 15 0.66 15.76 -18.68
C PRO A 15 1.01 16.79 -17.80
N THR A 16 0.37 17.69 -17.78
CA THR A 16 0.76 18.80 -17.06
C THR A 16 0.30 18.69 -15.67
N PRO A 17 1.00 19.27 -14.75
CA PRO A 17 0.54 19.36 -13.38
C PRO A 17 -0.83 20.00 -13.28
N ASP A 18 -1.11 20.96 -14.11
CA ASP A 18 -2.40 21.63 -14.09
C ASP A 18 -3.54 20.68 -14.32
N ARG A 19 -3.32 19.75 -15.22
CA ARG A 19 -4.36 18.80 -15.55
C ARG A 19 -4.62 17.88 -14.39
N LEU A 20 -3.56 17.46 -13.69
CA LEU A 20 -3.72 16.59 -12.53
C LEU A 20 -4.45 17.31 -11.42
N GLU A 21 -4.15 18.59 -11.22
CA GLU A 21 -4.83 19.35 -10.20
C GLU A 21 -6.32 19.48 -10.50
N SER A 22 -6.67 19.70 -11.75
CA SER A 22 -8.05 19.76 -12.16
C SER A 22 -8.78 18.47 -11.86
N LEU A 23 -8.11 17.36 -12.12
CA LEU A 23 -8.70 16.06 -11.89
C LEU A 23 -8.95 15.84 -10.42
N ASP A 24 -7.99 16.23 -9.58
CA ASP A 24 -8.13 16.08 -8.13
C ASP A 24 -9.32 16.87 -7.61
N ASP A 25 -9.53 18.07 -8.14
CA ASP A 25 -10.64 18.90 -7.70
C ASP A 25 -11.98 18.27 -8.02
N GLN A 26 -12.04 17.47 -9.07
CA GLN A 26 -13.29 16.88 -9.51
C GLN A 26 -13.50 15.49 -8.94
N TRP A 27 -12.52 14.96 -8.25
CA TRP A 27 -12.60 13.60 -7.76
C TRP A 27 -13.21 13.57 -6.37
N VAL A 28 -13.60 12.38 -5.96
CA VAL A 28 -14.18 12.21 -4.63
C VAL A 28 -13.06 12.10 -3.62
N GLY A 29 -13.29 12.61 -2.45
CA GLY A 29 -12.30 12.50 -1.38
C GLY A 29 -12.39 11.17 -0.67
N SER A 30 -11.32 10.84 0.03
CA SER A 30 -11.28 9.62 0.82
C SER A 30 -11.92 9.85 2.18
N PRO A 31 -12.68 8.87 2.70
CA PRO A 31 -13.25 9.01 4.03
C PRO A 31 -12.21 8.86 5.15
N VAL A 32 -10.99 8.44 4.82
CA VAL A 32 -9.94 8.33 5.83
C VAL A 32 -8.75 9.16 5.37
N ASP A 33 -7.98 9.65 6.33
CA ASP A 33 -6.79 10.42 6.01
C ASP A 33 -5.64 9.48 5.62
N ASP A 34 -4.56 10.08 5.12
CA ASP A 34 -3.44 9.30 4.62
C ASP A 34 -2.80 8.45 5.71
N ALA A 35 -2.68 8.99 6.91
CA ALA A 35 -2.05 8.23 7.99
C ALA A 35 -2.88 7.01 8.37
N THR A 36 -4.20 7.15 8.39
CA THR A 36 -5.07 6.01 8.68
C THR A 36 -5.00 4.99 7.55
N TYR A 37 -4.98 5.47 6.31
CA TYR A 37 -4.85 4.59 5.17
C TYR A 37 -3.54 3.78 5.25
N ASP A 38 -2.44 4.45 5.63
CA ASP A 38 -1.15 3.78 5.75
C ASP A 38 -1.21 2.65 6.76
N VAL A 39 -1.85 2.90 7.91
CA VAL A 39 -1.99 1.87 8.94
C VAL A 39 -2.81 0.70 8.42
N MET A 40 -3.89 0.99 7.70
CA MET A 40 -4.74 -0.06 7.14
C MET A 40 -3.96 -0.92 6.15
N MET A 41 -3.17 -0.29 5.30
CA MET A 41 -2.42 -1.03 4.29
C MET A 41 -1.30 -1.85 4.92
N ALA A 42 -0.63 -1.31 5.93
CA ALA A 42 0.41 -2.05 6.62
C ALA A 42 -0.19 -3.26 7.34
N LEU A 43 -1.35 -3.08 7.97
CA LEU A 43 -2.02 -4.17 8.65
C LEU A 43 -2.40 -5.26 7.65
N ALA A 44 -3.00 -4.88 6.53
CA ALA A 44 -3.37 -5.85 5.51
C ALA A 44 -2.17 -6.64 5.04
N SER A 45 -1.04 -5.97 4.87
CA SER A 45 0.18 -6.62 4.42
C SER A 45 0.66 -7.66 5.42
N LYS A 46 0.58 -7.34 6.73
CA LYS A 46 0.99 -8.30 7.74
C LYS A 46 0.07 -9.52 7.80
N LEU A 47 -1.23 -9.28 7.64
CA LEU A 47 -2.17 -10.39 7.65
C LEU A 47 -1.97 -11.29 6.44
N GLU A 48 -1.69 -10.69 5.28
CA GLU A 48 -1.38 -11.45 4.08
C GLU A 48 -0.12 -12.29 4.28
N GLY A 49 0.89 -11.71 4.93
CA GLY A 49 2.12 -12.42 5.19
C GLY A 49 1.90 -13.66 6.03
N ILE A 50 1.08 -13.53 7.08
CA ILE A 50 0.80 -14.66 7.97
C ILE A 50 0.18 -15.80 7.17
N ASP A 51 -0.78 -15.50 6.30
CA ASP A 51 -1.41 -16.52 5.47
C ASP A 51 -0.41 -17.14 4.50
N THR A 52 0.45 -16.33 3.90
CA THR A 52 1.45 -16.80 2.95
C THR A 52 2.44 -17.75 3.62
N TYR A 53 2.89 -17.42 4.83
CA TYR A 53 3.84 -18.25 5.55
C TYR A 53 3.22 -19.58 5.95
N HIS A 54 1.91 -19.60 6.18
CA HIS A 54 1.23 -20.85 6.45
C HIS A 54 1.33 -21.79 5.26
N VAL A 55 1.20 -21.26 4.06
CA VAL A 55 1.35 -22.05 2.85
C VAL A 55 2.78 -22.55 2.71
N TYR A 56 3.75 -21.66 2.93
CA TYR A 56 5.16 -22.04 2.83
C TYR A 56 5.51 -23.13 3.84
N ALA A 57 4.93 -23.06 5.02
CA ALA A 57 5.22 -24.04 6.07
C ALA A 57 4.81 -25.46 5.67
N GLN A 58 3.85 -25.60 4.77
CA GLN A 58 3.44 -26.89 4.30
C GLN A 58 4.48 -27.55 3.41
N ASP A 59 5.35 -26.75 2.80
CA ASP A 59 6.40 -27.25 1.95
C ASP A 59 7.66 -27.62 2.72
N GLY A 60 7.75 -27.23 3.98
CA GLY A 60 8.89 -27.55 4.80
C GLY A 60 9.25 -26.43 5.75
N ASN A 61 9.99 -26.79 6.80
CA ASN A 61 10.51 -25.84 7.78
C ASN A 61 9.42 -25.07 8.52
N LEU A 62 8.48 -25.80 9.07
CA LEU A 62 7.37 -25.24 9.81
C LEU A 62 7.85 -24.26 10.89
N GLU A 63 8.93 -24.60 11.58
CA GLU A 63 9.38 -23.81 12.68
C GLU A 63 9.84 -22.42 12.25
N LEU A 64 10.55 -22.34 11.13
CA LEU A 64 10.99 -21.07 10.62
C LEU A 64 9.79 -20.17 10.27
N TRP A 65 8.87 -20.71 9.50
CA TRP A 65 7.75 -19.91 9.04
C TRP A 65 6.82 -19.54 10.17
N ARG A 66 6.69 -20.41 11.17
CA ARG A 66 5.88 -20.07 12.32
C ARG A 66 6.49 -18.91 13.10
N LYS A 67 7.80 -18.89 13.24
CA LYS A 67 8.48 -17.80 13.93
C LYS A 67 8.27 -16.47 13.22
N ILE A 68 8.40 -16.49 11.91
CA ILE A 68 8.22 -15.28 11.14
C ILE A 68 6.77 -14.82 11.24
N ALA A 69 5.82 -15.76 11.18
CA ALA A 69 4.42 -15.41 11.30
C ALA A 69 4.10 -14.83 12.68
N GLU A 70 4.73 -15.36 13.72
CA GLU A 70 4.53 -14.82 15.07
C GLU A 70 5.01 -13.38 15.17
N ASP A 71 6.13 -13.08 14.53
CA ASP A 71 6.61 -11.69 14.49
C ASP A 71 5.63 -10.78 13.77
N ASP A 72 5.13 -11.23 12.64
CA ASP A 72 4.15 -10.45 11.90
C ASP A 72 2.85 -10.30 12.68
N ARG A 73 2.49 -11.31 13.48
CA ARG A 73 1.30 -11.20 14.31
C ARG A 73 1.48 -10.10 15.36
N ARG A 74 2.67 -9.99 15.94
CA ARG A 74 2.91 -8.92 16.89
C ARG A 74 2.80 -7.55 16.23
N HIS A 75 3.34 -7.43 15.02
CA HIS A 75 3.22 -6.18 14.28
C HIS A 75 1.77 -5.90 13.93
N ALA A 76 1.02 -6.94 13.54
CA ALA A 76 -0.38 -6.76 13.22
C ALA A 76 -1.17 -6.28 14.43
N ASP A 77 -0.85 -6.81 15.62
CA ASP A 77 -1.52 -6.37 16.85
C ASP A 77 -1.28 -4.88 17.11
N LEU A 78 -0.04 -4.42 16.89
CA LEU A 78 0.27 -3.00 17.06
C LEU A 78 -0.50 -2.15 16.05
N LEU A 79 -0.54 -2.60 14.81
CA LEU A 79 -1.22 -1.84 13.77
C LEU A 79 -2.72 -1.83 14.00
N LEU A 80 -3.27 -2.94 14.47
CA LEU A 80 -4.70 -2.99 14.76
C LEU A 80 -5.05 -2.05 15.90
N ALA A 81 -4.22 -1.99 16.94
CA ALA A 81 -4.46 -1.08 18.04
C ALA A 81 -4.44 0.36 17.56
N GLU A 82 -3.47 0.69 16.72
CA GLU A 82 -3.40 2.05 16.19
C GLU A 82 -4.60 2.36 15.31
N LEU A 83 -5.03 1.40 14.50
CA LEU A 83 -6.19 1.61 13.64
C LEU A 83 -7.44 1.86 14.47
N LYS A 84 -7.62 1.08 15.52
CA LYS A 84 -8.79 1.28 16.40
C LYS A 84 -8.78 2.67 17.01
N THR A 85 -7.62 3.14 17.44
CA THR A 85 -7.50 4.47 18.01
C THR A 85 -7.88 5.54 16.99
N ARG A 86 -7.37 5.40 15.78
CA ARG A 86 -7.65 6.39 14.74
C ARG A 86 -9.12 6.41 14.35
N LEU A 87 -9.73 5.24 14.25
CA LEU A 87 -11.13 5.17 13.88
C LEU A 87 -12.03 5.66 14.99
N ALA A 88 -11.67 5.39 16.24
CA ALA A 88 -12.46 5.84 17.37
C ALA A 88 -12.41 7.34 17.55
N GLY A 89 -11.33 7.96 17.10
CA GLY A 89 -11.17 9.41 17.25
C GLY A 89 -11.85 10.22 16.18
N ARG A 90 -12.60 9.61 15.28
CA ARG A 90 -13.20 10.33 14.16
C ARG A 90 -14.60 10.88 14.50
#